data_e07bbeab1dc90824acf68700ddf1c2ee
#
_entry.id   e07bbeab1dc90824acf68700ddf1c2ee
#
_cell.length_a   1.000
_cell.length_b   1.000
_cell.length_c   1.000
_cell.angle_alpha   90.00
_cell.angle_beta   90.00
_cell.angle_gamma   90.00
#
_symmetry.space_group_name_H-M   'P 1'
#
loop_
_entity.id
_entity.type
_entity.pdbx_description
1 polymer ?
#
loop_
_entity_poly.entity_id
_entity_poly.type
_entity_poly.pdbx_seq_one_letter_code
_entity_poly.pdbx_strand_id
1 'polypeptide(L)'
;MRRLNLFPLAGILFSVLVLNVAAVDAAAQSGDFEIAQHGQAVGSASFQFAATKDGYDSTSLVKVAMQELDYALSKNEELGAANQLKHVMLSATVNGEAVSVVAAPDSAQFLLNISANGKSSTTRLAPHPGAVFLPDFDAGALETLLALAVTQNNRDLWAILPKGAGSIEPVQLATYPDQEGTLDGKAVTVHHLVATIAGANTELFSGPENQLLQAELPQEGFALVRKGFVLSPAAKPIAPTGDSGAVPAAPAN
;
A
#
# COMPACT_ATOMS: atom_id res chain seq x y z
N MET A 1 -47.58 41.93 59.94
CA MET A 1 -46.66 42.44 58.94
C MET A 1 -45.73 41.27 58.56
N ARG A 2 -46.02 40.49 57.47
CA ARG A 2 -45.18 39.42 56.97
C ARG A 2 -44.61 39.83 55.61
N ARG A 3 -43.30 39.95 55.52
CA ARG A 3 -42.59 40.28 54.29
C ARG A 3 -42.39 38.96 53.44
N LEU A 4 -42.94 38.98 52.25
CA LEU A 4 -42.73 37.92 51.21
C LEU A 4 -41.38 38.21 50.55
N ASN A 5 -40.42 37.25 50.62
CA ASN A 5 -39.21 37.27 49.84
C ASN A 5 -39.47 36.54 48.52
N LEU A 6 -39.41 37.30 47.42
CA LEU A 6 -39.37 36.72 46.05
C LEU A 6 -37.91 36.28 45.75
N PHE A 7 -37.70 35.01 45.45
CA PHE A 7 -36.48 34.50 44.84
C PHE A 7 -36.61 34.54 43.31
N PRO A 8 -35.62 35.04 42.57
CA PRO A 8 -35.62 34.95 41.13
C PRO A 8 -35.12 33.55 40.70
N LEU A 9 -35.91 32.87 39.91
CA LEU A 9 -35.56 31.62 39.21
C LEU A 9 -34.58 31.96 38.07
N ALA A 10 -33.31 31.62 38.23
CA ALA A 10 -32.32 31.70 37.17
C ALA A 10 -32.48 30.44 36.29
N GLY A 11 -33.05 30.63 35.11
CA GLY A 11 -33.15 29.58 34.08
C GLY A 11 -31.77 29.28 33.47
N ILE A 12 -31.26 28.11 33.75
CA ILE A 12 -30.06 27.58 33.07
C ILE A 12 -30.50 26.99 31.71
N LEU A 13 -30.18 27.74 30.66
CA LEU A 13 -30.35 27.27 29.29
C LEU A 13 -29.22 26.25 28.98
N PHE A 14 -29.54 24.97 29.00
CA PHE A 14 -28.62 23.91 28.59
C PHE A 14 -28.62 23.85 27.07
N SER A 15 -27.65 24.49 26.40
CA SER A 15 -27.42 24.35 24.97
C SER A 15 -26.83 22.97 24.70
N VAL A 16 -27.66 22.06 24.23
CA VAL A 16 -27.21 20.76 23.70
C VAL A 16 -26.50 21.01 22.37
N LEU A 17 -25.16 21.04 22.42
CA LEU A 17 -24.32 21.05 21.24
C LEU A 17 -24.40 19.64 20.61
N VAL A 18 -25.27 19.47 19.61
CA VAL A 18 -25.28 18.25 18.81
C VAL A 18 -24.03 18.26 17.94
N LEU A 19 -22.98 17.55 18.38
CA LEU A 19 -21.87 17.21 17.50
C LEU A 19 -22.43 16.27 16.40
N ASN A 20 -22.65 16.82 15.22
CA ASN A 20 -22.78 16.01 14.01
C ASN A 20 -21.38 15.43 13.73
N VAL A 21 -21.13 14.23 14.23
CA VAL A 21 -20.06 13.38 13.71
C VAL A 21 -20.51 12.99 12.31
N ALA A 22 -20.06 13.74 11.30
CA ALA A 22 -20.13 13.28 9.92
C ALA A 22 -19.41 11.94 9.91
N ALA A 23 -20.16 10.86 9.73
CA ALA A 23 -19.57 9.59 9.32
C ALA A 23 -18.88 9.89 7.99
N VAL A 24 -17.57 9.93 8.00
CA VAL A 24 -16.80 9.90 6.77
C VAL A 24 -17.13 8.54 6.17
N ASP A 25 -18.02 8.52 5.18
CA ASP A 25 -18.18 7.35 4.32
C ASP A 25 -16.76 7.01 3.86
N ALA A 26 -16.23 5.90 4.35
CA ALA A 26 -15.00 5.35 3.83
C ALA A 26 -15.31 4.99 2.37
N ALA A 27 -15.01 5.92 1.47
CA ALA A 27 -15.21 5.73 0.06
C ALA A 27 -14.48 4.45 -0.33
N ALA A 28 -15.16 3.58 -1.08
CA ALA A 28 -14.54 2.37 -1.60
C ALA A 28 -13.26 2.76 -2.35
N GLN A 29 -12.11 2.43 -1.78
CA GLN A 29 -10.83 2.74 -2.38
C GLN A 29 -10.56 1.71 -3.46
N SER A 30 -10.24 2.15 -4.66
CA SER A 30 -9.93 1.27 -5.79
C SER A 30 -8.77 1.82 -6.61
N GLY A 31 -8.13 0.95 -7.36
CA GLY A 31 -7.07 1.34 -8.28
C GLY A 31 -6.95 0.39 -9.45
N ASP A 32 -6.71 0.98 -10.63
CA ASP A 32 -6.35 0.31 -11.86
C ASP A 32 -4.91 0.64 -12.23
N PHE A 33 -4.12 -0.38 -12.56
CA PHE A 33 -2.71 -0.26 -12.86
C PHE A 33 -2.36 -0.93 -14.17
N GLU A 34 -1.42 -0.36 -14.88
CA GLU A 34 -0.69 -1.02 -15.95
C GLU A 34 0.55 -1.68 -15.34
N ILE A 35 0.85 -2.91 -15.77
CA ILE A 35 2.10 -3.59 -15.45
C ILE A 35 2.99 -3.49 -16.66
N ALA A 36 4.18 -2.92 -16.48
CA ALA A 36 5.20 -2.81 -17.52
C ALA A 36 6.46 -3.56 -17.11
N GLN A 37 7.16 -4.16 -18.08
CA GLN A 37 8.51 -4.68 -17.90
C GLN A 37 9.46 -3.95 -18.84
N HIS A 38 10.53 -3.36 -18.29
CA HIS A 38 11.48 -2.53 -19.02
C HIS A 38 10.78 -1.46 -19.89
N GLY A 39 9.70 -0.87 -19.37
CA GLY A 39 8.92 0.18 -20.04
C GLY A 39 7.93 -0.32 -21.11
N GLN A 40 7.78 -1.62 -21.30
CA GLN A 40 6.79 -2.20 -22.21
C GLN A 40 5.60 -2.74 -21.40
N ALA A 41 4.39 -2.38 -21.77
CA ALA A 41 3.17 -2.89 -21.14
C ALA A 41 3.05 -4.40 -21.37
N VAL A 42 2.96 -5.16 -20.28
CA VAL A 42 2.86 -6.63 -20.27
C VAL A 42 1.64 -7.14 -19.51
N GLY A 43 0.89 -6.26 -18.86
CA GLY A 43 -0.26 -6.69 -18.07
C GLY A 43 -1.01 -5.57 -17.37
N SER A 44 -1.88 -5.97 -16.46
CA SER A 44 -2.68 -5.07 -15.63
C SER A 44 -2.89 -5.65 -14.24
N ALA A 45 -3.05 -4.76 -13.26
CA ALA A 45 -3.54 -5.09 -11.93
C ALA A 45 -4.69 -4.15 -11.56
N SER A 46 -5.61 -4.63 -10.74
CA SER A 46 -6.64 -3.79 -10.15
C SER A 46 -6.99 -4.28 -8.76
N PHE A 47 -7.47 -3.38 -7.92
CA PHE A 47 -8.00 -3.72 -6.61
C PHE A 47 -9.23 -2.88 -6.26
N GLN A 48 -9.99 -3.36 -5.29
CA GLN A 48 -11.10 -2.66 -4.68
C GLN A 48 -11.18 -3.03 -3.20
N PHE A 49 -11.31 -2.02 -2.33
CA PHE A 49 -11.67 -2.19 -0.92
C PHE A 49 -13.13 -1.80 -0.73
N ALA A 50 -13.87 -2.63 -0.04
CA ALA A 50 -15.23 -2.37 0.39
C ALA A 50 -15.29 -2.37 1.91
N ALA A 51 -15.77 -1.27 2.51
CA ALA A 51 -15.94 -1.19 3.96
C ALA A 51 -17.00 -2.19 4.43
N THR A 52 -16.70 -2.91 5.52
CA THR A 52 -17.62 -3.80 6.22
C THR A 52 -17.87 -3.27 7.63
N LYS A 53 -18.74 -3.92 8.39
CA LYS A 53 -18.98 -3.54 9.79
C LYS A 53 -17.72 -3.61 10.65
N ASP A 54 -16.84 -4.58 10.39
CA ASP A 54 -15.71 -4.94 11.25
C ASP A 54 -14.34 -4.76 10.57
N GLY A 55 -14.30 -4.04 9.44
CA GLY A 55 -13.08 -3.81 8.67
C GLY A 55 -13.33 -3.59 7.18
N TYR A 56 -12.64 -4.35 6.34
CA TYR A 56 -12.71 -4.22 4.89
C TYR A 56 -12.65 -5.58 4.20
N ASP A 57 -13.39 -5.71 3.10
CA ASP A 57 -13.18 -6.75 2.11
C ASP A 57 -12.34 -6.16 0.98
N SER A 58 -11.27 -6.86 0.61
CA SER A 58 -10.39 -6.50 -0.50
C SER A 58 -10.51 -7.54 -1.61
N THR A 59 -10.61 -7.07 -2.83
CA THR A 59 -10.51 -7.91 -4.04
C THR A 59 -9.37 -7.40 -4.89
N SER A 60 -8.55 -8.32 -5.45
CA SER A 60 -7.49 -7.98 -6.39
C SER A 60 -7.56 -8.89 -7.61
N LEU A 61 -7.27 -8.32 -8.77
CA LEU A 61 -7.11 -9.02 -10.04
C LEU A 61 -5.77 -8.62 -10.65
N VAL A 62 -5.01 -9.62 -11.12
CA VAL A 62 -3.76 -9.41 -11.84
C VAL A 62 -3.76 -10.24 -13.10
N LYS A 63 -3.22 -9.69 -14.17
CA LYS A 63 -2.97 -10.41 -15.43
C LYS A 63 -1.66 -9.93 -16.03
N VAL A 64 -0.75 -10.85 -16.27
CA VAL A 64 0.52 -10.63 -17.00
C VAL A 64 0.61 -11.64 -18.12
N ALA A 65 0.97 -11.20 -19.32
CA ALA A 65 1.15 -12.07 -20.48
C ALA A 65 2.43 -11.68 -21.22
N MET A 66 3.43 -12.51 -21.12
CA MET A 66 4.74 -12.37 -21.79
C MET A 66 5.18 -13.73 -22.33
N GLN A 67 6.28 -13.74 -23.10
CA GLN A 67 6.79 -14.96 -23.73
C GLN A 67 7.05 -16.09 -22.72
N GLU A 68 7.56 -15.78 -21.52
CA GLU A 68 7.96 -16.75 -20.51
C GLU A 68 7.03 -16.80 -19.29
N LEU A 69 6.04 -15.91 -19.21
CA LEU A 69 5.12 -15.82 -18.09
C LEU A 69 3.70 -15.49 -18.55
N ASP A 70 2.79 -16.46 -18.41
CA ASP A 70 1.34 -16.24 -18.41
C ASP A 70 0.83 -16.39 -16.99
N TYR A 71 0.46 -15.27 -16.39
CA TYR A 71 0.07 -15.19 -14.99
C TYR A 71 -1.28 -14.48 -14.87
N ALA A 72 -2.21 -15.13 -14.18
CA ALA A 72 -3.47 -14.53 -13.79
C ALA A 72 -3.76 -14.85 -12.33
N LEU A 73 -4.22 -13.86 -11.58
CA LEU A 73 -4.54 -13.96 -10.15
C LEU A 73 -5.88 -13.29 -9.87
N SER A 74 -6.68 -13.94 -9.03
CA SER A 74 -7.84 -13.38 -8.35
C SER A 74 -7.70 -13.65 -6.86
N LYS A 75 -7.73 -12.59 -6.04
CA LYS A 75 -7.63 -12.66 -4.58
C LYS A 75 -8.85 -12.00 -3.95
N ASN A 76 -9.40 -12.65 -2.92
CA ASN A 76 -10.33 -12.06 -1.97
C ASN A 76 -9.67 -12.10 -0.58
N GLU A 77 -9.75 -11.01 0.16
CA GLU A 77 -9.10 -10.85 1.44
C GLU A 77 -10.03 -10.11 2.41
N GLU A 78 -10.16 -10.63 3.62
CA GLU A 78 -10.85 -9.99 4.73
C GLU A 78 -9.83 -9.35 5.66
N LEU A 79 -9.99 -8.05 5.90
CA LEU A 79 -9.15 -7.25 6.79
C LEU A 79 -9.96 -6.74 7.97
N GLY A 80 -9.35 -6.68 9.14
CA GLY A 80 -9.91 -6.03 10.31
C GLY A 80 -9.87 -4.50 10.22
N ALA A 81 -10.46 -3.81 11.20
CA ALA A 81 -10.55 -2.35 11.24
C ALA A 81 -9.18 -1.64 11.21
N ALA A 82 -8.11 -2.26 11.69
CA ALA A 82 -6.74 -1.76 11.61
C ALA A 82 -5.93 -2.48 10.51
N ASN A 83 -6.58 -2.92 9.45
CA ASN A 83 -6.00 -3.67 8.33
C ASN A 83 -5.34 -5.00 8.73
N GLN A 84 -5.68 -5.56 9.89
CA GLN A 84 -5.18 -6.89 10.25
C GLN A 84 -5.77 -7.95 9.34
N LEU A 85 -4.90 -8.80 8.82
CA LEU A 85 -5.28 -9.92 7.98
C LEU A 85 -6.13 -10.93 8.76
N LYS A 86 -7.34 -11.23 8.27
CA LYS A 86 -8.25 -12.22 8.84
C LYS A 86 -8.37 -13.46 7.97
N HIS A 87 -8.52 -13.29 6.69
CA HIS A 87 -8.71 -14.40 5.76
C HIS A 87 -8.26 -14.03 4.37
N VAL A 88 -7.70 -15.00 3.63
CA VAL A 88 -7.38 -14.86 2.21
C VAL A 88 -7.84 -16.08 1.45
N MET A 89 -8.46 -15.86 0.31
CA MET A 89 -8.63 -16.84 -0.75
C MET A 89 -8.00 -16.30 -2.03
N LEU A 90 -7.05 -17.04 -2.58
CA LEU A 90 -6.40 -16.71 -3.84
C LEU A 90 -6.55 -17.88 -4.81
N SER A 91 -6.88 -17.56 -6.03
CA SER A 91 -6.84 -18.47 -7.19
C SER A 91 -5.96 -17.84 -8.26
N ALA A 92 -5.01 -18.60 -8.77
CA ALA A 92 -4.11 -18.13 -9.83
C ALA A 92 -3.88 -19.21 -10.88
N THR A 93 -3.42 -18.78 -12.05
CA THR A 93 -2.81 -19.63 -13.05
C THR A 93 -1.41 -19.10 -13.35
N VAL A 94 -0.43 -20.00 -13.43
CA VAL A 94 0.96 -19.67 -13.77
C VAL A 94 1.36 -20.61 -14.90
N ASN A 95 1.55 -20.07 -16.10
CA ASN A 95 1.88 -20.83 -17.30
C ASN A 95 0.91 -22.02 -17.54
N GLY A 96 -0.40 -21.76 -17.32
CA GLY A 96 -1.47 -22.75 -17.47
C GLY A 96 -1.67 -23.68 -16.27
N GLU A 97 -0.81 -23.63 -15.24
CA GLU A 97 -0.95 -24.43 -14.03
C GLU A 97 -1.79 -23.71 -12.98
N ALA A 98 -2.79 -24.39 -12.43
CA ALA A 98 -3.66 -23.83 -11.41
C ALA A 98 -2.98 -23.83 -10.03
N VAL A 99 -3.08 -22.69 -9.34
CA VAL A 99 -2.64 -22.51 -7.97
C VAL A 99 -3.80 -21.96 -7.14
N SER A 100 -4.00 -22.51 -5.96
CA SER A 100 -4.94 -21.94 -4.97
C SER A 100 -4.27 -21.79 -3.61
N VAL A 101 -4.58 -20.72 -2.93
CA VAL A 101 -4.09 -20.43 -1.57
C VAL A 101 -5.25 -20.06 -0.70
N VAL A 102 -5.30 -20.66 0.50
CA VAL A 102 -6.19 -20.25 1.59
C VAL A 102 -5.33 -19.94 2.79
N ALA A 103 -5.49 -18.75 3.35
CA ALA A 103 -4.74 -18.33 4.52
C ALA A 103 -5.71 -17.81 5.58
N ALA A 104 -5.58 -18.30 6.81
CA ALA A 104 -6.46 -17.93 7.93
C ALA A 104 -5.77 -18.15 9.28
N PRO A 105 -6.17 -17.41 10.34
CA PRO A 105 -5.77 -17.70 11.70
C PRO A 105 -6.25 -19.09 12.14
N ASP A 106 -5.40 -19.81 12.88
CA ASP A 106 -5.75 -21.03 13.59
C ASP A 106 -5.14 -20.99 14.99
N SER A 107 -5.95 -20.68 15.99
CA SER A 107 -5.54 -20.54 17.39
C SER A 107 -4.39 -19.52 17.55
N ALA A 108 -3.18 -19.98 17.87
CA ALA A 108 -1.99 -19.15 18.04
C ALA A 108 -1.09 -19.09 16.80
N GLN A 109 -1.57 -19.50 15.64
CA GLN A 109 -0.80 -19.56 14.40
C GLN A 109 -1.62 -19.00 13.24
N PHE A 110 -0.96 -18.75 12.12
CA PHE A 110 -1.59 -18.44 10.84
C PHE A 110 -1.30 -19.59 9.87
N LEU A 111 -2.35 -20.24 9.39
CA LEU A 111 -2.21 -21.36 8.46
C LEU A 111 -2.24 -20.85 7.03
N LEU A 112 -1.28 -21.30 6.24
CA LEU A 112 -1.19 -21.07 4.81
C LEU A 112 -1.28 -22.42 4.10
N ASN A 113 -2.40 -22.65 3.42
CA ASN A 113 -2.64 -23.83 2.62
C ASN A 113 -2.46 -23.49 1.16
N ILE A 114 -1.49 -24.12 0.49
CA ILE A 114 -1.18 -23.91 -0.92
C ILE A 114 -1.44 -25.21 -1.67
N SER A 115 -2.22 -25.14 -2.74
CA SER A 115 -2.42 -26.26 -3.68
C SER A 115 -1.94 -25.84 -5.07
N ALA A 116 -0.98 -26.56 -5.61
CA ALA A 116 -0.41 -26.36 -6.93
C ALA A 116 -0.06 -27.70 -7.57
N ASN A 117 -0.34 -27.88 -8.85
CA ASN A 117 0.00 -29.09 -9.61
C ASN A 117 -0.50 -30.39 -8.96
N GLY A 118 -1.72 -30.35 -8.39
CA GLY A 118 -2.31 -31.51 -7.71
C GLY A 118 -1.65 -31.88 -6.37
N LYS A 119 -0.71 -31.05 -5.88
CA LYS A 119 -0.08 -31.22 -4.57
C LYS A 119 -0.55 -30.12 -3.63
N SER A 120 -0.75 -30.46 -2.36
CA SER A 120 -1.11 -29.49 -1.33
C SER A 120 -0.06 -29.49 -0.24
N SER A 121 0.24 -28.30 0.26
CA SER A 121 1.09 -28.09 1.44
C SER A 121 0.39 -27.18 2.42
N THR A 122 0.69 -27.37 3.73
CA THR A 122 0.22 -26.50 4.81
C THR A 122 1.43 -26.00 5.58
N THR A 123 1.60 -24.69 5.62
CA THR A 123 2.66 -24.02 6.39
C THR A 123 2.03 -23.28 7.56
N ARG A 124 2.64 -23.42 8.74
CA ARG A 124 2.27 -22.70 9.95
C ARG A 124 3.20 -21.52 10.13
N LEU A 125 2.62 -20.32 10.15
CA LEU A 125 3.34 -19.06 10.28
C LEU A 125 3.09 -18.49 11.67
N ALA A 126 4.05 -17.73 12.20
CA ALA A 126 3.84 -16.93 13.39
C ALA A 126 2.81 -15.82 13.09
N PRO A 127 1.88 -15.51 13.99
CA PRO A 127 0.95 -14.42 13.80
C PRO A 127 1.65 -13.09 14.02
N HIS A 128 1.49 -12.17 13.08
CA HIS A 128 1.98 -10.79 13.19
C HIS A 128 0.83 -9.83 12.88
N PRO A 129 0.45 -8.90 13.78
CA PRO A 129 -0.64 -7.96 13.56
C PRO A 129 -0.43 -7.06 12.33
N GLY A 130 0.83 -6.75 11.99
CA GLY A 130 1.21 -5.95 10.83
C GLY A 130 1.56 -6.79 9.59
N ALA A 131 1.00 -8.00 9.45
CA ALA A 131 1.27 -8.84 8.29
C ALA A 131 0.33 -8.52 7.12
N VAL A 132 0.92 -8.35 5.94
CA VAL A 132 0.21 -8.26 4.64
C VAL A 132 0.42 -9.54 3.85
N PHE A 133 -0.62 -10.05 3.21
CA PHE A 133 -0.49 -11.15 2.25
C PHE A 133 -0.11 -10.59 0.89
N LEU A 134 1.12 -10.86 0.44
CA LEU A 134 1.78 -10.19 -0.67
C LEU A 134 2.13 -11.17 -1.80
N PRO A 135 1.20 -11.50 -2.70
CA PRO A 135 1.49 -12.19 -3.95
C PRO A 135 2.11 -11.24 -4.98
N ASP A 136 2.66 -11.80 -6.06
CA ASP A 136 3.29 -11.00 -7.10
C ASP A 136 2.30 -10.07 -7.81
N PHE A 137 2.75 -8.84 -8.10
CA PHE A 137 2.03 -7.81 -8.85
C PHE A 137 0.69 -7.36 -8.23
N ASP A 138 0.41 -7.70 -6.99
CA ASP A 138 -0.84 -7.33 -6.33
C ASP A 138 -0.79 -5.90 -5.78
N ALA A 139 -1.34 -4.97 -6.56
CA ALA A 139 -1.43 -3.55 -6.16
C ALA A 139 -2.26 -3.35 -4.88
N GLY A 140 -3.30 -4.18 -4.64
CA GLY A 140 -4.11 -4.11 -3.42
C GLY A 140 -3.33 -4.52 -2.17
N ALA A 141 -2.42 -5.51 -2.28
CA ALA A 141 -1.53 -5.89 -1.19
C ALA A 141 -0.51 -4.77 -0.88
N LEU A 142 0.03 -4.09 -1.90
CA LEU A 142 0.92 -2.95 -1.71
C LEU A 142 0.19 -1.74 -1.12
N GLU A 143 -1.08 -1.51 -1.49
CA GLU A 143 -1.94 -0.51 -0.86
C GLU A 143 -2.16 -0.82 0.63
N THR A 144 -2.43 -2.09 0.98
CA THR A 144 -2.56 -2.55 2.37
C THR A 144 -1.25 -2.35 3.14
N LEU A 145 -0.09 -2.63 2.52
CA LEU A 145 1.22 -2.39 3.13
C LEU A 145 1.43 -0.91 3.46
N LEU A 146 1.09 0.00 2.55
CA LEU A 146 1.16 1.46 2.79
C LEU A 146 0.24 1.88 3.94
N ALA A 147 -0.99 1.38 3.98
CA ALA A 147 -1.93 1.67 5.07
C ALA A 147 -1.42 1.15 6.43
N LEU A 148 -0.83 -0.05 6.48
CA LEU A 148 -0.21 -0.60 7.68
C LEU A 148 1.04 0.20 8.08
N ALA A 149 1.85 0.66 7.13
CA ALA A 149 3.02 1.49 7.40
C ALA A 149 2.64 2.76 8.17
N VAL A 150 1.55 3.43 7.77
CA VAL A 150 1.03 4.61 8.47
C VAL A 150 0.51 4.24 9.87
N THR A 151 -0.33 3.21 9.99
CA THR A 151 -0.96 2.84 11.27
C THR A 151 0.04 2.28 12.28
N GLN A 152 1.08 1.61 11.83
CA GLN A 152 2.15 0.99 12.64
C GLN A 152 3.37 1.91 12.80
N ASN A 153 3.34 3.13 12.25
CA ASN A 153 4.47 4.05 12.24
C ASN A 153 5.76 3.40 11.70
N ASN A 154 5.65 2.68 10.59
CA ASN A 154 6.71 1.93 9.90
C ASN A 154 7.41 0.86 10.75
N ARG A 155 6.72 0.28 11.74
CA ARG A 155 7.26 -0.74 12.63
C ARG A 155 6.46 -2.02 12.56
N ASP A 156 7.13 -3.14 12.87
CA ASP A 156 6.49 -4.46 12.98
C ASP A 156 5.66 -4.86 11.76
N LEU A 157 6.15 -4.48 10.56
CA LEU A 157 5.56 -4.84 9.30
C LEU A 157 6.11 -6.17 8.80
N TRP A 158 5.24 -7.02 8.28
CA TRP A 158 5.57 -8.35 7.81
C TRP A 158 4.87 -8.64 6.49
N ALA A 159 5.50 -9.43 5.64
CA ALA A 159 4.93 -9.90 4.39
C ALA A 159 4.78 -11.43 4.40
N ILE A 160 3.58 -11.93 4.13
CA ILE A 160 3.32 -13.34 3.87
C ILE A 160 3.47 -13.54 2.36
N LEU A 161 4.51 -14.28 1.97
CA LEU A 161 4.82 -14.57 0.58
C LEU A 161 4.30 -15.96 0.20
N PRO A 162 3.32 -16.10 -0.72
CA PRO A 162 2.73 -17.40 -1.07
C PRO A 162 3.57 -18.19 -2.09
N LYS A 163 4.88 -17.94 -2.17
CA LYS A 163 5.81 -18.65 -3.07
C LYS A 163 6.31 -19.95 -2.45
N GLY A 164 6.45 -21.00 -3.26
CA GLY A 164 6.91 -22.30 -2.77
C GLY A 164 5.97 -22.89 -1.72
N ALA A 165 6.48 -23.13 -0.51
CA ALA A 165 5.67 -23.56 0.63
C ALA A 165 5.06 -22.40 1.42
N GLY A 166 5.38 -21.17 1.05
CA GLY A 166 5.01 -19.95 1.76
C GLY A 166 5.96 -19.60 2.91
N SER A 167 6.21 -18.31 3.10
CA SER A 167 7.02 -17.78 4.20
C SER A 167 6.40 -16.51 4.76
N ILE A 168 6.90 -16.08 5.92
CA ILE A 168 6.64 -14.76 6.47
C ILE A 168 7.96 -14.05 6.70
N GLU A 169 8.09 -12.84 6.16
CA GLU A 169 9.33 -12.08 6.12
C GLU A 169 9.13 -10.70 6.73
N PRO A 170 10.09 -10.16 7.49
CA PRO A 170 10.02 -8.79 7.95
C PRO A 170 10.12 -7.81 6.78
N VAL A 171 9.35 -6.71 6.87
CA VAL A 171 9.40 -5.61 5.91
C VAL A 171 10.17 -4.45 6.55
N GLN A 172 11.23 -4.01 5.90
CA GLN A 172 11.97 -2.81 6.28
C GLN A 172 11.59 -1.68 5.34
N LEU A 173 11.14 -0.54 5.88
CA LEU A 173 10.79 0.64 5.10
C LEU A 173 11.82 1.75 5.30
N ALA A 174 12.31 2.29 4.19
CA ALA A 174 13.13 3.49 4.13
C ALA A 174 12.36 4.59 3.39
N THR A 175 12.38 5.82 3.93
CA THR A 175 11.75 6.98 3.32
C THR A 175 12.80 7.79 2.57
N TYR A 176 12.47 8.24 1.39
CA TYR A 176 13.28 9.10 0.52
C TYR A 176 12.62 10.47 0.35
N PRO A 177 13.32 11.46 -0.21
CA PRO A 177 12.73 12.77 -0.49
C PRO A 177 11.51 12.65 -1.40
N ASP A 178 10.49 13.46 -1.11
CA ASP A 178 9.29 13.57 -1.92
C ASP A 178 9.65 13.98 -3.36
N GLN A 179 8.82 13.52 -4.29
CA GLN A 179 8.92 13.82 -5.71
C GLN A 179 7.64 14.52 -6.18
N GLU A 180 7.64 14.95 -7.42
CA GLU A 180 6.48 15.55 -8.07
C GLU A 180 5.94 14.59 -9.14
N GLY A 181 4.63 14.63 -9.35
CA GLY A 181 3.97 13.86 -10.40
C GLY A 181 2.67 14.51 -10.82
N THR A 182 1.96 13.84 -11.71
CA THR A 182 0.58 14.22 -12.06
C THR A 182 -0.33 13.00 -11.96
N LEU A 183 -1.52 13.19 -11.44
CA LEU A 183 -2.61 12.21 -11.45
C LEU A 183 -3.81 12.82 -12.16
N ASP A 184 -4.27 12.19 -13.24
CA ASP A 184 -5.33 12.71 -14.11
C ASP A 184 -5.07 14.17 -14.57
N GLY A 185 -3.80 14.49 -14.88
CA GLY A 185 -3.35 15.81 -15.31
C GLY A 185 -3.25 16.86 -14.20
N LYS A 186 -3.50 16.50 -12.94
CA LYS A 186 -3.34 17.40 -11.78
C LYS A 186 -2.01 17.12 -11.09
N ALA A 187 -1.27 18.17 -10.75
CA ALA A 187 -0.04 18.03 -9.98
C ALA A 187 -0.29 17.41 -8.61
N VAL A 188 0.55 16.47 -8.22
CA VAL A 188 0.51 15.79 -6.92
C VAL A 188 1.92 15.67 -6.36
N THR A 189 2.05 15.85 -5.04
CA THR A 189 3.27 15.47 -4.31
C THR A 189 3.27 13.96 -4.12
N VAL A 190 4.42 13.36 -4.34
CA VAL A 190 4.60 11.90 -4.34
C VAL A 190 5.58 11.53 -3.24
N HIS A 191 5.11 10.78 -2.24
CA HIS A 191 5.97 10.23 -1.19
C HIS A 191 6.69 9.00 -1.72
N HIS A 192 8.00 8.96 -1.57
CA HIS A 192 8.86 7.86 -2.03
C HIS A 192 9.34 7.02 -0.85
N LEU A 193 9.00 5.73 -0.86
CA LEU A 193 9.43 4.73 0.11
C LEU A 193 10.10 3.56 -0.61
N VAL A 194 11.00 2.88 0.07
CA VAL A 194 11.55 1.60 -0.40
C VAL A 194 11.27 0.54 0.65
N ALA A 195 10.55 -0.50 0.25
CA ALA A 195 10.31 -1.68 1.06
C ALA A 195 11.35 -2.76 0.71
N THR A 196 12.13 -3.20 1.71
CA THR A 196 13.02 -4.35 1.58
C THR A 196 12.35 -5.57 2.21
N ILE A 197 12.12 -6.62 1.41
CA ILE A 197 11.43 -7.85 1.81
C ILE A 197 12.25 -9.03 1.29
N ALA A 198 12.67 -9.93 2.17
CA ALA A 198 13.51 -11.09 1.80
C ALA A 198 14.76 -10.72 0.97
N GLY A 199 15.32 -9.53 1.18
CA GLY A 199 16.49 -9.02 0.45
C GLY A 199 16.18 -8.39 -0.91
N ALA A 200 14.93 -8.39 -1.37
CA ALA A 200 14.50 -7.68 -2.57
C ALA A 200 13.93 -6.31 -2.21
N ASN A 201 14.18 -5.32 -3.06
CA ASN A 201 13.63 -3.97 -2.91
C ASN A 201 12.42 -3.77 -3.81
N THR A 202 11.39 -3.13 -3.24
CA THR A 202 10.25 -2.59 -3.97
C THR A 202 10.19 -1.10 -3.70
N GLU A 203 10.30 -0.28 -4.73
CA GLU A 203 10.10 1.17 -4.62
C GLU A 203 8.61 1.45 -4.67
N LEU A 204 8.12 2.24 -3.73
CA LEU A 204 6.71 2.60 -3.58
C LEU A 204 6.56 4.11 -3.66
N PHE A 205 5.70 4.55 -4.55
CA PHE A 205 5.35 5.94 -4.76
C PHE A 205 3.88 6.13 -4.38
N SER A 206 3.62 6.89 -3.32
CA SER A 206 2.27 7.12 -2.83
C SER A 206 1.89 8.60 -2.90
N GLY A 207 0.59 8.85 -3.07
CA GLY A 207 0.03 10.19 -3.09
C GLY A 207 -0.26 10.74 -1.69
N PRO A 208 -0.82 11.96 -1.60
CA PRO A 208 -1.08 12.65 -0.32
C PRO A 208 -2.03 11.89 0.62
N GLU A 209 -2.90 11.05 0.09
CA GLU A 209 -3.83 10.20 0.86
C GLU A 209 -3.25 8.81 1.15
N ASN A 210 -1.94 8.63 0.97
CA ASN A 210 -1.20 7.37 1.05
C ASN A 210 -1.66 6.30 0.04
N GLN A 211 -2.43 6.69 -0.99
CA GLN A 211 -2.82 5.79 -2.06
C GLN A 211 -1.61 5.43 -2.94
N LEU A 212 -1.50 4.16 -3.34
CA LEU A 212 -0.46 3.71 -4.25
C LEU A 212 -0.63 4.36 -5.63
N LEU A 213 0.42 5.02 -6.12
CA LEU A 213 0.49 5.62 -7.45
C LEU A 213 1.37 4.80 -8.39
N GLN A 214 2.50 4.31 -7.88
CA GLN A 214 3.42 3.47 -8.64
C GLN A 214 4.18 2.54 -7.69
N ALA A 215 4.50 1.35 -8.17
CA ALA A 215 5.48 0.47 -7.53
C ALA A 215 6.49 -0.01 -8.57
N GLU A 216 7.76 -0.06 -8.19
CA GLU A 216 8.83 -0.57 -9.04
C GLU A 216 9.54 -1.75 -8.36
N LEU A 217 9.83 -2.78 -9.14
CA LEU A 217 10.59 -3.96 -8.74
C LEU A 217 11.90 -3.94 -9.56
N PRO A 218 12.90 -3.16 -9.13
CA PRO A 218 14.07 -2.86 -9.97
C PRO A 218 14.91 -4.08 -10.33
N GLN A 219 14.96 -5.10 -9.45
CA GLN A 219 15.71 -6.33 -9.73
C GLN A 219 15.13 -7.13 -10.89
N GLU A 220 13.82 -7.02 -11.12
CA GLU A 220 13.07 -7.77 -12.14
C GLU A 220 12.68 -6.88 -13.33
N GLY A 221 12.91 -5.57 -13.22
CA GLY A 221 12.60 -4.57 -14.24
C GLY A 221 11.11 -4.32 -14.42
N PHE A 222 10.27 -4.66 -13.43
CA PHE A 222 8.84 -4.41 -13.47
C PHE A 222 8.45 -3.10 -12.81
N ALA A 223 7.37 -2.51 -13.33
CA ALA A 223 6.67 -1.39 -12.71
C ALA A 223 5.15 -1.61 -12.79
N LEU A 224 4.46 -1.25 -11.72
CA LEU A 224 3.00 -1.12 -11.65
C LEU A 224 2.71 0.37 -11.61
N VAL A 225 2.01 0.92 -12.59
CA VAL A 225 1.72 2.34 -12.69
C VAL A 225 0.21 2.54 -12.68
N ARG A 226 -0.30 3.33 -11.73
CA ARG A 226 -1.73 3.67 -11.65
C ARG A 226 -2.15 4.40 -12.92
N LYS A 227 -3.28 4.03 -13.51
CA LYS A 227 -3.81 4.71 -14.69
C LYS A 227 -4.03 6.19 -14.39
N GLY A 228 -3.59 7.05 -15.32
CA GLY A 228 -3.63 8.50 -15.16
C GLY A 228 -2.46 9.10 -14.37
N PHE A 229 -1.59 8.28 -13.77
CA PHE A 229 -0.40 8.75 -13.05
C PHE A 229 0.83 8.84 -13.95
N VAL A 230 1.59 9.93 -13.78
CA VAL A 230 2.90 10.14 -14.41
C VAL A 230 3.84 10.74 -13.38
N LEU A 231 4.92 10.02 -13.07
CA LEU A 231 6.00 10.53 -12.22
C LEU A 231 6.83 11.55 -13.01
N SER A 232 7.09 12.71 -12.42
CA SER A 232 7.96 13.70 -13.04
C SER A 232 9.42 13.24 -12.98
N PRO A 233 10.24 13.45 -14.02
CA PRO A 233 11.67 13.15 -13.94
C PRO A 233 12.28 13.91 -12.76
N ALA A 234 13.12 13.25 -11.97
CA ALA A 234 13.85 13.90 -10.89
C ALA A 234 14.61 15.12 -11.45
N ALA A 235 14.44 16.28 -10.81
CA ALA A 235 15.15 17.49 -11.21
C ALA A 235 16.65 17.19 -11.21
N LYS A 236 17.31 17.37 -12.36
CA LYS A 236 18.77 17.25 -12.41
C LYS A 236 19.38 18.23 -11.40
N PRO A 237 20.33 17.81 -10.55
CA PRO A 237 21.00 18.74 -9.67
C PRO A 237 21.55 19.89 -10.53
N ILE A 238 21.14 21.12 -10.22
CA ILE A 238 21.73 22.30 -10.83
C ILE A 238 23.18 22.26 -10.40
N ALA A 239 24.11 22.04 -11.37
CA ALA A 239 25.53 22.14 -11.08
C ALA A 239 25.75 23.51 -10.43
N PRO A 240 26.48 23.59 -9.30
CA PRO A 240 26.77 24.87 -8.69
C PRO A 240 27.40 25.76 -9.77
N THR A 241 26.77 26.89 -10.05
CA THR A 241 27.33 27.92 -10.94
C THR A 241 28.62 28.32 -10.28
N GLY A 242 29.74 27.79 -10.80
CA GLY A 242 31.07 28.14 -10.33
C GLY A 242 31.22 29.64 -10.51
N ASP A 243 31.17 30.37 -9.40
CA ASP A 243 31.59 31.76 -9.36
C ASP A 243 33.09 31.77 -9.70
N SER A 244 33.35 32.00 -10.99
CA SER A 244 34.70 32.16 -11.49
C SER A 244 35.22 33.51 -10.98
N GLY A 245 35.49 33.58 -9.68
CA GLY A 245 36.19 34.68 -9.07
C GLY A 245 37.56 34.83 -9.74
N ALA A 246 37.64 35.73 -10.69
CA ALA A 246 38.88 36.19 -11.28
C ALA A 246 39.79 36.69 -10.16
N VAL A 247 40.84 35.92 -9.85
CA VAL A 247 41.96 36.34 -8.97
C VAL A 247 42.66 37.48 -9.68
N PRO A 248 42.71 38.73 -9.12
CA PRO A 248 43.51 39.81 -9.72
C PRO A 248 44.99 39.44 -9.67
N ALA A 249 45.66 39.54 -10.83
CA ALA A 249 47.09 39.38 -10.94
C ALA A 249 47.82 40.41 -10.06
N ALA A 250 48.74 39.92 -9.21
CA ALA A 250 49.64 40.76 -8.41
C ALA A 250 50.59 41.54 -9.37
N PRO A 251 50.92 42.82 -9.07
CA PRO A 251 51.87 43.58 -9.87
C PRO A 251 53.29 43.04 -9.65
N ALA A 252 54.02 42.86 -10.77
CA ALA A 252 55.44 42.52 -10.74
C ALA A 252 56.24 43.76 -10.29
N ASN A 253 57.15 43.56 -9.30
CA ASN A 253 58.29 44.42 -8.99
C ASN A 253 59.56 43.79 -9.53
#